data_9df00f941e2464d1bf90b346eff0b2ad
#
_entry.id   9df00f941e2464d1bf90b346eff0b2ad
#
_cell.length_a   1.000
_cell.length_b   1.000
_cell.length_c   1.000
_cell.angle_alpha   90.00
_cell.angle_beta   90.00
_cell.angle_gamma   90.00
#
_symmetry.space_group_name_H-M   'P 1'
#
loop_
_entity.id
_entity.type
_entity.pdbx_description
1 polymer ?
#
loop_
_entity_poly.entity_id
_entity_poly.type
_entity_poly.pdbx_seq_one_letter_code
_entity_poly.pdbx_strand_id
1 'polypeptide(L)'
;MDVIDAVKDGKIAKDAKIIDYYNADIYATVLPGRISGTTLAYSDIKYYEMNDAGELAVLILNNYTGDLVEYGLLTEVKGSSYKYILGEDEVSYNSGDVRYTVSEGAAYFAVANGQITKIGNISAKVSLKTVANGTGYAENGKAYAIDDNARVYIRVDGEYKAFELKDLEKQNYSTMTGYYDKDPAYGGKIRIITAY
;
A
#
# COMPACT_ATOMS: atom_id res chain seq x y z
N MET A 1 -23.98 2.00 18.89
CA MET A 1 -23.17 1.29 17.88
C MET A 1 -21.80 1.93 17.91
N ASP A 2 -20.76 1.13 17.86
CA ASP A 2 -19.37 1.59 17.81
C ASP A 2 -18.97 1.91 16.38
N VAL A 3 -17.98 2.79 16.19
CA VAL A 3 -17.43 3.18 14.89
C VAL A 3 -16.91 1.98 14.09
N ILE A 4 -16.26 1.00 14.77
CA ILE A 4 -15.74 -0.21 14.13
C ILE A 4 -16.88 -1.05 13.57
N ASP A 5 -17.94 -1.24 14.32
CA ASP A 5 -19.14 -1.94 13.88
C ASP A 5 -19.84 -1.19 12.75
N ALA A 6 -19.92 0.16 12.82
CA ALA A 6 -20.52 0.96 11.78
C ALA A 6 -19.80 0.81 10.44
N VAL A 7 -18.46 0.82 10.44
CA VAL A 7 -17.66 0.60 9.21
C VAL A 7 -17.83 -0.82 8.69
N LYS A 8 -17.75 -1.82 9.56
CA LYS A 8 -17.89 -3.23 9.21
C LYS A 8 -19.26 -3.56 8.63
N ASP A 9 -20.33 -2.98 9.20
CA ASP A 9 -21.71 -3.18 8.77
C ASP A 9 -22.10 -2.25 7.60
N GLY A 10 -21.20 -1.37 7.14
CA GLY A 10 -21.46 -0.42 6.07
C GLY A 10 -22.43 0.70 6.46
N LYS A 11 -22.62 0.97 7.76
CA LYS A 11 -23.46 2.07 8.28
C LYS A 11 -22.70 3.39 8.26
N ILE A 12 -22.43 3.85 7.06
CA ILE A 12 -21.72 5.09 6.76
C ILE A 12 -22.69 6.02 6.06
N ALA A 13 -22.85 7.24 6.60
CA ALA A 13 -23.72 8.24 6.00
C ALA A 13 -23.28 8.55 4.56
N LYS A 14 -24.22 8.81 3.68
CA LYS A 14 -23.95 9.05 2.25
C LYS A 14 -23.01 10.23 2.01
N ASP A 15 -23.09 11.23 2.87
CA ASP A 15 -22.28 12.46 2.86
C ASP A 15 -21.16 12.45 3.92
N ALA A 16 -20.81 11.27 4.43
CA ALA A 16 -19.76 11.12 5.42
C ALA A 16 -18.44 11.73 4.93
N LYS A 17 -17.79 12.48 5.83
CA LYS A 17 -16.46 13.03 5.60
C LYS A 17 -15.41 12.08 6.16
N ILE A 18 -14.69 11.41 5.26
CA ILE A 18 -13.66 10.45 5.63
C ILE A 18 -12.33 10.98 5.12
N ILE A 19 -11.34 11.07 6.01
CA ILE A 19 -9.98 11.52 5.69
C ILE A 19 -9.02 10.46 6.20
N ASP A 20 -8.13 10.00 5.34
CA ASP A 20 -6.94 9.28 5.80
C ASP A 20 -5.79 10.28 5.99
N TYR A 21 -5.10 10.18 7.12
CA TYR A 21 -4.15 11.18 7.58
C TYR A 21 -2.84 10.51 7.99
N TYR A 22 -1.75 10.90 7.35
CA TYR A 22 -0.39 10.50 7.70
C TYR A 22 0.28 11.59 8.56
N ASN A 23 0.31 12.83 8.06
CA ASN A 23 0.77 14.03 8.77
C ASN A 23 0.10 15.29 8.18
N ALA A 24 0.49 16.48 8.63
CA ALA A 24 -0.12 17.74 8.20
C ALA A 24 0.01 18.01 6.69
N ASP A 25 1.02 17.46 6.04
CA ASP A 25 1.30 17.67 4.61
C ASP A 25 0.83 16.50 3.73
N ILE A 26 0.49 15.35 4.34
CA ILE A 26 0.12 14.12 3.65
C ILE A 26 -1.20 13.60 4.23
N TYR A 27 -2.30 13.86 3.54
CA TYR A 27 -3.63 13.38 3.84
C TYR A 27 -4.50 13.37 2.57
N ALA A 28 -5.55 12.58 2.56
CA ALA A 28 -6.47 12.52 1.44
C ALA A 28 -7.90 12.20 1.88
N THR A 29 -8.89 12.68 1.12
CA THR A 29 -10.28 12.27 1.28
C THR A 29 -10.44 10.82 0.79
N VAL A 30 -11.17 10.04 1.56
CA VAL A 30 -11.45 8.62 1.28
C VAL A 30 -12.93 8.46 0.97
N LEU A 31 -13.24 7.77 -0.12
CA LEU A 31 -14.63 7.43 -0.44
C LEU A 31 -15.17 6.37 0.53
N PRO A 32 -16.43 6.47 0.98
CA PRO A 32 -17.03 5.48 1.88
C PRO A 32 -16.86 4.03 1.45
N GLY A 33 -17.01 3.75 0.15
CA GLY A 33 -16.83 2.39 -0.40
C GLY A 33 -15.43 1.81 -0.25
N ARG A 34 -14.40 2.64 -0.01
CA ARG A 34 -13.02 2.18 0.20
C ARG A 34 -12.82 1.47 1.55
N ILE A 35 -13.65 1.82 2.53
CA ILE A 35 -13.55 1.29 3.90
C ILE A 35 -14.80 0.51 4.34
N SER A 36 -15.93 0.69 3.67
CA SER A 36 -17.17 -0.04 4.00
C SER A 36 -16.97 -1.55 3.95
N GLY A 37 -17.40 -2.24 5.01
CA GLY A 37 -17.23 -3.69 5.15
C GLY A 37 -15.83 -4.14 5.54
N THR A 38 -14.88 -3.21 5.77
CA THR A 38 -13.54 -3.55 6.27
C THR A 38 -13.51 -3.58 7.80
N THR A 39 -12.51 -4.24 8.37
CA THR A 39 -12.28 -4.25 9.82
C THR A 39 -11.26 -3.18 10.18
N LEU A 40 -11.64 -2.26 11.06
CA LEU A 40 -10.74 -1.28 11.67
C LEU A 40 -10.30 -1.75 13.06
N ALA A 41 -9.09 -1.39 13.46
CA ALA A 41 -8.69 -1.38 14.87
C ALA A 41 -8.82 0.05 15.41
N TYR A 42 -8.92 0.22 16.73
CA TYR A 42 -8.96 1.57 17.33
C TYR A 42 -7.68 2.38 17.05
N SER A 43 -6.54 1.71 16.86
CA SER A 43 -5.28 2.35 16.44
C SER A 43 -5.33 2.96 15.04
N ASP A 44 -6.26 2.51 14.20
CA ASP A 44 -6.47 3.02 12.85
C ASP A 44 -7.31 4.31 12.82
N ILE A 45 -7.85 4.71 13.98
CA ILE A 45 -8.80 5.81 14.11
C ILE A 45 -8.17 6.93 14.93
N LYS A 46 -8.15 8.14 14.38
CA LYS A 46 -7.78 9.35 15.11
C LYS A 46 -8.98 10.08 15.69
N TYR A 47 -10.10 10.09 14.94
CA TYR A 47 -11.32 10.81 15.32
C TYR A 47 -12.51 10.24 14.56
N TYR A 48 -13.69 10.27 15.18
CA TYR A 48 -14.95 9.97 14.51
C TYR A 48 -16.15 10.70 15.13
N GLU A 49 -17.20 10.87 14.34
CA GLU A 49 -18.52 11.35 14.78
C GLU A 49 -19.61 10.48 14.15
N MET A 50 -20.63 10.17 14.95
CA MET A 50 -21.84 9.50 14.50
C MET A 50 -22.96 10.55 14.37
N ASN A 51 -23.83 10.39 13.37
CA ASN A 51 -25.03 11.20 13.25
C ASN A 51 -26.18 10.69 14.16
N ASP A 52 -27.28 11.43 14.22
CA ASP A 52 -28.45 11.07 15.05
C ASP A 52 -29.12 9.74 14.58
N ALA A 53 -28.89 9.32 13.35
CA ALA A 53 -29.37 8.03 12.83
C ALA A 53 -28.47 6.85 13.24
N GLY A 54 -27.35 7.11 13.93
CA GLY A 54 -26.35 6.10 14.31
C GLY A 54 -25.48 5.63 13.15
N GLU A 55 -25.33 6.47 12.12
CA GLU A 55 -24.41 6.24 11.01
C GLU A 55 -23.14 7.07 11.20
N LEU A 56 -22.03 6.57 10.69
CA LEU A 56 -20.75 7.25 10.70
C LEU A 56 -20.81 8.49 9.80
N ALA A 57 -20.64 9.70 10.38
CA ALA A 57 -20.70 10.97 9.66
C ALA A 57 -19.30 11.57 9.40
N VAL A 58 -18.39 11.42 10.36
CA VAL A 58 -16.99 11.90 10.22
C VAL A 58 -16.05 10.79 10.66
N LEU A 59 -14.98 10.58 9.91
CA LEU A 59 -13.90 9.66 10.28
C LEU A 59 -12.55 10.22 9.85
N ILE A 60 -11.61 10.31 10.79
CA ILE A 60 -10.21 10.56 10.49
C ILE A 60 -9.43 9.29 10.81
N LEU A 61 -8.88 8.68 9.77
CA LEU A 61 -8.07 7.48 9.84
C LEU A 61 -6.60 7.83 10.11
N ASN A 62 -5.85 6.87 10.59
CA ASN A 62 -4.43 6.97 10.91
C ASN A 62 -3.59 6.19 9.88
N ASN A 63 -3.43 6.75 8.67
CA ASN A 63 -2.72 6.10 7.55
C ASN A 63 -3.22 4.67 7.30
N TYR A 64 -4.54 4.54 7.28
CA TYR A 64 -5.19 3.23 7.19
C TYR A 64 -5.20 2.67 5.77
N THR A 65 -5.46 3.51 4.76
CA THR A 65 -5.67 3.03 3.39
C THR A 65 -4.40 2.52 2.72
N GLY A 66 -3.23 2.99 3.15
CA GLY A 66 -1.96 2.76 2.47
C GLY A 66 -1.81 3.55 1.16
N ASP A 67 -2.79 4.38 0.80
CA ASP A 67 -2.84 5.10 -0.47
C ASP A 67 -2.11 6.47 -0.41
N LEU A 68 -1.56 6.83 0.76
CA LEU A 68 -0.90 8.11 1.02
C LEU A 68 0.61 8.11 0.73
N VAL A 69 1.16 6.98 0.34
CA VAL A 69 2.59 6.80 0.07
C VAL A 69 2.78 6.18 -1.31
N GLU A 70 3.95 6.41 -1.89
CA GLU A 70 4.34 5.78 -3.14
C GLU A 70 5.07 4.47 -2.87
N TYR A 71 5.00 3.54 -3.82
CA TYR A 71 5.59 2.21 -3.69
C TYR A 71 6.58 1.94 -4.82
N GLY A 72 7.76 1.41 -4.45
CA GLY A 72 8.82 1.14 -5.40
C GLY A 72 9.83 0.11 -4.88
N LEU A 73 10.88 -0.10 -5.65
CA LEU A 73 11.91 -1.06 -5.34
C LEU A 73 13.24 -0.35 -5.08
N LEU A 74 13.78 -0.45 -3.85
CA LEU A 74 15.13 0.00 -3.53
C LEU A 74 16.14 -0.97 -4.16
N THR A 75 16.99 -0.46 -5.02
CA THR A 75 18.03 -1.23 -5.74
C THR A 75 19.44 -1.02 -5.18
N GLU A 76 19.66 0.08 -4.47
CA GLU A 76 20.93 0.35 -3.78
C GLU A 76 20.70 1.22 -2.54
N VAL A 77 21.36 0.88 -1.44
CA VAL A 77 21.37 1.68 -0.21
C VAL A 77 22.83 1.87 0.26
N LYS A 78 23.34 3.10 0.20
CA LYS A 78 24.71 3.46 0.64
C LYS A 78 24.69 4.71 1.51
N GLY A 79 24.63 4.52 2.83
CA GLY A 79 24.56 5.62 3.79
C GLY A 79 23.29 6.44 3.64
N SER A 80 23.40 7.69 3.16
CA SER A 80 22.28 8.58 2.84
C SER A 80 21.95 8.63 1.34
N SER A 81 22.59 7.78 0.53
CA SER A 81 22.34 7.66 -0.90
C SER A 81 21.51 6.42 -1.21
N TYR A 82 20.46 6.60 -1.99
CA TYR A 82 19.48 5.58 -2.34
C TYR A 82 19.29 5.56 -3.85
N LYS A 83 19.24 4.35 -4.45
CA LYS A 83 18.69 4.17 -5.80
C LYS A 83 17.44 3.33 -5.69
N TYR A 84 16.44 3.69 -6.45
CA TYR A 84 15.17 2.97 -6.47
C TYR A 84 14.48 3.10 -7.82
N ILE A 85 13.58 2.16 -8.08
CA ILE A 85 12.70 2.20 -9.24
C ILE A 85 11.30 2.57 -8.74
N LEU A 86 10.74 3.64 -9.32
CA LEU A 86 9.40 4.12 -9.03
C LEU A 86 8.58 4.15 -10.33
N GLY A 87 7.70 3.17 -10.52
CA GLY A 87 7.13 2.94 -11.84
C GLY A 87 8.21 2.52 -12.82
N GLU A 88 8.35 3.23 -13.93
CA GLU A 88 9.39 3.01 -14.95
C GLU A 88 10.67 3.81 -14.68
N ASP A 89 10.64 4.76 -13.75
CA ASP A 89 11.74 5.69 -13.50
C ASP A 89 12.76 5.10 -12.54
N GLU A 90 14.03 5.10 -12.94
CA GLU A 90 15.16 4.89 -12.04
C GLU A 90 15.56 6.21 -11.40
N VAL A 91 15.55 6.28 -10.09
CA VAL A 91 15.80 7.50 -9.32
C VAL A 91 17.01 7.31 -8.41
N SER A 92 17.91 8.31 -8.42
CA SER A 92 18.95 8.44 -7.42
C SER A 92 18.60 9.60 -6.48
N TYR A 93 18.58 9.30 -5.17
CA TYR A 93 18.21 10.25 -4.14
C TYR A 93 19.28 10.30 -3.06
N ASN A 94 19.63 11.51 -2.62
CA ASN A 94 20.50 11.72 -1.47
C ASN A 94 19.73 12.55 -0.42
N SER A 95 19.58 11.97 0.76
CA SER A 95 18.84 12.58 1.87
C SER A 95 19.70 13.50 2.76
N GLY A 96 20.94 13.79 2.36
CA GLY A 96 21.85 14.63 3.15
C GLY A 96 22.23 13.97 4.47
N ASP A 97 21.95 14.65 5.57
CA ASP A 97 22.27 14.17 6.91
C ASP A 97 21.27 13.14 7.46
N VAL A 98 20.13 12.98 6.79
CA VAL A 98 19.08 12.01 7.22
C VAL A 98 19.43 10.62 6.69
N ARG A 99 19.48 9.64 7.59
CA ARG A 99 19.66 8.23 7.22
C ARG A 99 18.39 7.45 7.53
N TYR A 100 17.84 6.81 6.52
CA TYR A 100 16.72 5.88 6.69
C TYR A 100 17.28 4.47 6.97
N THR A 101 16.72 3.81 7.99
CA THR A 101 17.07 2.41 8.31
C THR A 101 16.28 1.50 7.37
N VAL A 102 16.82 1.27 6.20
CA VAL A 102 16.21 0.47 5.12
C VAL A 102 17.28 -0.39 4.44
N SER A 103 16.83 -1.41 3.73
CA SER A 103 17.64 -2.30 2.88
C SER A 103 17.06 -2.34 1.47
N GLU A 104 17.83 -2.87 0.53
CA GLU A 104 17.35 -3.16 -0.82
C GLU A 104 16.11 -4.06 -0.79
N GLY A 105 15.18 -3.84 -1.72
CA GLY A 105 13.92 -4.56 -1.83
C GLY A 105 12.69 -3.65 -1.86
N ALA A 106 11.52 -4.24 -1.64
CA ALA A 106 10.26 -3.52 -1.67
C ALA A 106 10.19 -2.42 -0.59
N ALA A 107 9.78 -1.23 -0.99
CA ALA A 107 9.78 -0.06 -0.13
C ALA A 107 8.59 0.87 -0.42
N TYR A 108 8.27 1.70 0.58
CA TYR A 108 7.37 2.82 0.44
C TYR A 108 8.10 4.15 0.68
N PHE A 109 7.59 5.20 0.04
CA PHE A 109 8.14 6.55 0.08
C PHE A 109 7.02 7.53 0.46
N ALA A 110 7.15 8.20 1.60
CA ALA A 110 6.28 9.31 1.94
C ALA A 110 6.84 10.58 1.30
N VAL A 111 6.05 11.22 0.46
CA VAL A 111 6.44 12.42 -0.30
C VAL A 111 5.55 13.59 0.11
N ALA A 112 6.15 14.69 0.52
CA ALA A 112 5.47 15.95 0.79
C ALA A 112 6.14 17.08 0.01
N ASN A 113 5.35 17.89 -0.68
CA ASN A 113 5.84 19.01 -1.47
C ASN A 113 6.96 18.63 -2.47
N GLY A 114 6.84 17.43 -3.08
CA GLY A 114 7.82 16.90 -4.02
C GLY A 114 9.13 16.39 -3.40
N GLN A 115 9.21 16.29 -2.06
CA GLN A 115 10.38 15.81 -1.35
C GLN A 115 10.06 14.54 -0.56
N ILE A 116 10.98 13.59 -0.58
CA ILE A 116 10.88 12.39 0.25
C ILE A 116 11.09 12.78 1.71
N THR A 117 10.09 12.51 2.55
CA THR A 117 10.13 12.76 4.00
C THR A 117 10.34 11.48 4.80
N LYS A 118 10.09 10.32 4.19
CA LYS A 118 10.35 9.00 4.79
C LYS A 118 10.53 7.94 3.72
N ILE A 119 11.44 6.99 3.99
CA ILE A 119 11.59 5.74 3.27
C ILE A 119 11.42 4.60 4.28
N GLY A 120 10.68 3.56 3.94
CA GLY A 120 10.56 2.36 4.75
C GLY A 120 10.41 1.10 3.90
N ASN A 121 10.90 -0.04 4.39
CA ASN A 121 10.71 -1.32 3.71
C ASN A 121 9.31 -1.86 3.93
N ILE A 122 8.80 -2.61 2.94
CA ILE A 122 7.66 -3.49 3.09
C ILE A 122 8.21 -4.89 3.39
N SER A 123 8.07 -5.32 4.65
CA SER A 123 8.55 -6.64 5.10
C SER A 123 7.52 -7.75 4.92
N ALA A 124 6.24 -7.40 4.92
CA ALA A 124 5.14 -8.35 4.74
C ALA A 124 5.08 -8.80 3.29
N LYS A 125 5.23 -10.11 3.06
CA LYS A 125 5.29 -10.69 1.71
C LYS A 125 4.69 -12.09 1.66
N VAL A 126 4.31 -12.50 0.45
CA VAL A 126 3.75 -13.82 0.15
C VAL A 126 4.27 -14.33 -1.18
N SER A 127 4.58 -15.63 -1.25
CA SER A 127 4.84 -16.30 -2.54
C SER A 127 3.53 -16.52 -3.28
N LEU A 128 3.46 -16.00 -4.51
CA LEU A 128 2.30 -16.11 -5.37
C LEU A 128 2.50 -17.25 -6.37
N LYS A 129 1.50 -18.08 -6.51
CA LYS A 129 1.42 -19.11 -7.54
C LYS A 129 0.90 -18.53 -8.87
N THR A 130 -0.08 -17.63 -8.77
CA THR A 130 -0.70 -17.00 -9.94
C THR A 130 -1.33 -15.66 -9.57
N VAL A 131 -1.53 -14.84 -10.57
CA VAL A 131 -2.24 -13.56 -10.51
C VAL A 131 -3.36 -13.59 -11.54
N ALA A 132 -4.56 -13.20 -11.13
CA ALA A 132 -5.71 -13.10 -12.03
C ALA A 132 -6.74 -12.11 -11.49
N ASN A 133 -7.29 -11.27 -12.36
CA ASN A 133 -8.38 -10.35 -12.03
C ASN A 133 -8.14 -9.51 -10.77
N GLY A 134 -6.95 -8.90 -10.64
CA GLY A 134 -6.60 -8.08 -9.46
C GLY A 134 -6.43 -8.85 -8.16
N THR A 135 -6.23 -10.17 -8.25
CA THR A 135 -6.04 -11.05 -7.09
C THR A 135 -4.78 -11.89 -7.26
N GLY A 136 -3.95 -11.89 -6.22
CA GLY A 136 -2.80 -12.80 -6.11
C GLY A 136 -3.20 -14.03 -5.31
N TYR A 137 -2.94 -15.22 -5.85
CA TYR A 137 -3.22 -16.49 -5.20
C TYR A 137 -1.91 -17.12 -4.74
N ALA A 138 -1.80 -17.34 -3.44
CA ALA A 138 -0.65 -18.02 -2.84
C ALA A 138 -0.72 -19.53 -3.08
N GLU A 139 0.41 -20.22 -2.90
CA GLU A 139 0.48 -21.69 -3.06
C GLU A 139 -0.49 -22.45 -2.13
N ASN A 140 -0.76 -21.90 -0.94
CA ASN A 140 -1.71 -22.46 0.03
C ASN A 140 -3.19 -22.15 -0.29
N GLY A 141 -3.46 -21.51 -1.44
CA GLY A 141 -4.80 -21.13 -1.90
C GLY A 141 -5.36 -19.85 -1.27
N LYS A 142 -4.62 -19.18 -0.37
CA LYS A 142 -5.05 -17.88 0.18
C LYS A 142 -5.00 -16.81 -0.91
N ALA A 143 -6.08 -16.02 -0.99
CA ALA A 143 -6.20 -14.93 -1.94
C ALA A 143 -5.81 -13.60 -1.27
N TYR A 144 -5.13 -12.76 -2.03
CA TYR A 144 -4.69 -11.42 -1.64
C TYR A 144 -5.16 -10.41 -2.67
N ALA A 145 -5.87 -9.37 -2.24
CA ALA A 145 -6.22 -8.27 -3.12
C ALA A 145 -4.96 -7.55 -3.60
N ILE A 146 -4.90 -7.27 -4.89
CA ILE A 146 -3.83 -6.45 -5.47
C ILE A 146 -4.40 -5.04 -5.66
N ASP A 147 -3.62 -4.03 -5.30
CA ASP A 147 -4.01 -2.64 -5.55
C ASP A 147 -4.01 -2.33 -7.04
N ASP A 148 -4.95 -1.49 -7.50
CA ASP A 148 -5.06 -1.12 -8.92
C ASP A 148 -3.80 -0.39 -9.42
N ASN A 149 -3.07 0.26 -8.50
CA ASN A 149 -1.80 0.94 -8.77
C ASN A 149 -0.58 0.12 -8.33
N ALA A 150 -0.73 -1.19 -8.10
CA ALA A 150 0.38 -2.05 -7.71
C ALA A 150 1.51 -2.00 -8.74
N ARG A 151 2.74 -1.92 -8.24
CA ARG A 151 3.94 -1.91 -9.06
C ARG A 151 4.41 -3.34 -9.33
N VAL A 152 4.75 -3.62 -10.57
CA VAL A 152 5.26 -4.92 -10.99
C VAL A 152 6.69 -4.76 -11.51
N TYR A 153 7.60 -5.52 -10.94
CA TYR A 153 8.99 -5.54 -11.36
C TYR A 153 9.42 -6.96 -11.70
N ILE A 154 9.85 -7.15 -12.94
CA ILE A 154 10.33 -8.45 -13.42
C ILE A 154 11.84 -8.36 -13.60
N ARG A 155 12.56 -9.38 -13.13
CA ARG A 155 14.00 -9.45 -13.30
C ARG A 155 14.35 -9.98 -14.67
N VAL A 156 14.99 -9.13 -15.50
CA VAL A 156 15.43 -9.45 -16.86
C VAL A 156 16.93 -9.14 -16.93
N ASP A 157 17.73 -10.13 -17.35
CA ASP A 157 19.20 -10.00 -17.47
C ASP A 157 19.89 -9.53 -16.16
N GLY A 158 19.32 -9.90 -15.00
CA GLY A 158 19.86 -9.55 -13.69
C GLY A 158 19.34 -8.25 -13.10
N GLU A 159 18.63 -7.43 -13.85
CA GLU A 159 18.08 -6.14 -13.44
C GLU A 159 16.55 -6.19 -13.35
N TYR A 160 15.97 -5.42 -12.42
CA TYR A 160 14.52 -5.27 -12.34
C TYR A 160 14.05 -4.19 -13.32
N LYS A 161 12.99 -4.51 -14.07
CA LYS A 161 12.29 -3.59 -14.98
C LYS A 161 10.82 -3.53 -14.62
N ALA A 162 10.20 -2.38 -14.83
CA ALA A 162 8.78 -2.20 -14.60
C ALA A 162 7.95 -2.88 -15.70
N PHE A 163 6.83 -3.48 -15.28
CA PHE A 163 5.85 -4.13 -16.15
C PHE A 163 4.44 -3.80 -15.65
N GLU A 164 3.45 -4.10 -16.45
CA GLU A 164 2.05 -3.99 -16.05
C GLU A 164 1.56 -5.30 -15.42
N LEU A 165 0.55 -5.21 -14.54
CA LEU A 165 -0.05 -6.38 -13.88
C LEU A 165 -0.52 -7.45 -14.89
N LYS A 166 -1.10 -7.00 -16.00
CA LYS A 166 -1.54 -7.90 -17.09
C LYS A 166 -0.43 -8.75 -17.72
N ASP A 167 0.82 -8.33 -17.59
CA ASP A 167 1.95 -9.09 -18.17
C ASP A 167 2.29 -10.32 -17.32
N LEU A 168 2.00 -10.26 -15.99
CA LEU A 168 2.13 -11.42 -15.11
C LEU A 168 1.12 -12.54 -15.43
N GLU A 169 -0.03 -12.19 -15.97
CA GLU A 169 -1.09 -13.15 -16.30
C GLU A 169 -0.77 -14.00 -17.55
N LYS A 170 0.18 -13.54 -18.37
CA LYS A 170 0.50 -14.13 -19.68
C LYS A 170 1.65 -15.14 -19.65
N GLN A 171 2.46 -15.13 -18.58
CA GLN A 171 3.68 -15.91 -18.50
C GLN A 171 3.77 -16.66 -17.17
N ASN A 172 4.46 -17.80 -17.20
CA ASN A 172 4.82 -18.53 -16.00
C ASN A 172 6.20 -18.04 -15.51
N TYR A 173 6.26 -17.56 -14.30
CA TYR A 173 7.49 -17.18 -13.62
C TYR A 173 7.90 -18.27 -12.63
N SER A 174 9.20 -18.48 -12.47
CA SER A 174 9.72 -19.45 -11.49
C SER A 174 9.44 -19.00 -10.07
N THR A 175 9.41 -17.70 -9.85
CA THR A 175 9.09 -17.10 -8.55
C THR A 175 8.32 -15.81 -8.74
N MET A 176 7.22 -15.65 -8.00
CA MET A 176 6.51 -14.40 -7.84
C MET A 176 6.33 -14.10 -6.35
N THR A 177 6.67 -12.88 -5.95
CA THR A 177 6.51 -12.43 -4.57
C THR A 177 5.64 -11.17 -4.53
N GLY A 178 4.52 -11.24 -3.82
CA GLY A 178 3.68 -10.10 -3.53
C GLY A 178 4.06 -9.49 -2.19
N TYR A 179 4.28 -8.17 -2.17
CA TYR A 179 4.53 -7.38 -0.95
C TYR A 179 3.29 -6.57 -0.64
N TYR A 180 2.76 -6.73 0.58
CA TYR A 180 1.52 -6.09 1.01
C TYR A 180 1.75 -5.12 2.17
N ASP A 181 0.98 -4.04 2.19
CA ASP A 181 1.14 -2.93 3.14
C ASP A 181 0.77 -3.30 4.57
N LYS A 182 -0.24 -4.16 4.76
CA LYS A 182 -0.69 -4.68 6.05
C LYS A 182 -1.48 -5.99 5.89
N ASP A 183 -1.88 -6.61 6.99
CA ASP A 183 -2.63 -7.86 6.95
C ASP A 183 -3.93 -7.70 6.13
N PRO A 184 -4.20 -8.62 5.18
CA PRO A 184 -5.42 -8.61 4.38
C PRO A 184 -6.72 -8.60 5.20
N ALA A 185 -6.72 -9.17 6.41
CA ALA A 185 -7.88 -9.14 7.32
C ALA A 185 -8.27 -7.71 7.74
N TYR A 186 -7.33 -6.78 7.67
CA TYR A 186 -7.52 -5.35 7.96
C TYR A 186 -7.49 -4.49 6.68
N GLY A 187 -7.88 -5.05 5.54
CA GLY A 187 -7.96 -4.34 4.27
C GLY A 187 -6.62 -4.08 3.58
N GLY A 188 -5.57 -4.80 3.96
CA GLY A 188 -4.27 -4.75 3.31
C GLY A 188 -4.32 -5.25 1.87
N LYS A 189 -3.48 -4.68 1.01
CA LYS A 189 -3.36 -5.02 -0.40
C LYS A 189 -1.92 -5.24 -0.80
N ILE A 190 -1.70 -6.07 -1.80
CA ILE A 190 -0.40 -6.16 -2.47
C ILE A 190 -0.13 -4.85 -3.20
N ARG A 191 0.99 -4.21 -2.89
CA ARG A 191 1.44 -2.94 -3.45
C ARG A 191 2.57 -3.10 -4.47
N ILE A 192 3.37 -4.14 -4.29
CA ILE A 192 4.49 -4.46 -5.18
C ILE A 192 4.47 -5.96 -5.46
N ILE A 193 4.75 -6.34 -6.70
CA ILE A 193 5.02 -7.72 -7.09
C ILE A 193 6.40 -7.76 -7.75
N THR A 194 7.24 -8.68 -7.32
CA THR A 194 8.49 -9.01 -8.01
C THR A 194 8.40 -10.41 -8.60
N ALA A 195 8.95 -10.61 -9.81
CA ALA A 195 8.96 -11.90 -10.50
C ALA A 195 10.31 -12.16 -11.22
N TYR A 196 10.64 -13.42 -11.41
CA TYR A 196 11.78 -13.89 -12.24
C TYR A 196 11.61 -15.33 -12.72
#